data_410ef654139957b2962e08c5263be24e
#
_entry.id   410ef654139957b2962e08c5263be24e
#
_cell.length_a   1.000
_cell.length_b   1.000
_cell.length_c   1.000
_cell.angle_alpha   90.00
_cell.angle_beta   90.00
_cell.angle_gamma   90.00
#
_symmetry.space_group_name_H-M   'P 1'
#
loop_
_entity.id
_entity.type
_entity.pdbx_description
1 polymer ?
#
loop_
_entity_poly.entity_id
_entity_poly.type
_entity_poly.pdbx_seq_one_letter_code
_entity_poly.pdbx_strand_id
1 'polypeptide(L)'
;MYRLIKKDGNAKRGELVTVHGTIQTPVFMNVGTVAAIKGAVSTMDLQEIKTQVELSNTYHLHVRPGDKLIKKMGGLHKFMVWDKPILTDSGGFQVFSLAGLRKIKEEGVYFNSHIDGRKIFMGPEESMQIQSNLASTIAMAFDECPPHPATREYMQDSVDRTTRWLERCKIEMNRLNSLEDTINKKQMLFGINQGGTFKDIRIEHAKRITDMDLDGYALGGLAVGESHEAMYQVLEDTVPYLPENKPTYLMGVGTPANILEAVERGVDFFDCVYPSRNGRHGHAYTNYGKLNLLNARFEDDEKPIEEGCGCPACKHYSRAYIRHLLKAKEMLGLRLLVLHNLYFYNTMMEEIREAIEQGRFSEYKKDKLDKIGGKNND
;
A
#
# COMPACT_ATOMS: atom_id res chain seq x y z
N MET A 1 9.46 -14.11 -9.17
CA MET A 1 10.70 -14.37 -8.39
C MET A 1 11.33 -13.04 -8.03
N TYR A 2 11.68 -12.83 -6.76
CA TYR A 2 12.38 -11.63 -6.30
C TYR A 2 13.90 -11.80 -6.49
N ARG A 3 14.55 -10.77 -6.99
CA ARG A 3 16.00 -10.72 -7.19
C ARG A 3 16.55 -9.48 -6.48
N LEU A 4 17.37 -9.67 -5.45
CA LEU A 4 18.15 -8.61 -4.83
C LEU A 4 19.28 -8.20 -5.78
N ILE A 5 19.37 -6.90 -6.11
CA ILE A 5 20.39 -6.34 -7.02
C ILE A 5 21.52 -5.71 -6.24
N LYS A 6 21.19 -4.88 -5.23
CA LYS A 6 22.14 -4.09 -4.47
C LYS A 6 21.64 -3.87 -3.04
N LYS A 7 22.56 -3.75 -2.09
CA LYS A 7 22.30 -3.24 -0.74
C LYS A 7 23.17 -2.02 -0.47
N ASP A 8 22.63 -1.10 0.33
CA ASP A 8 23.35 0.00 0.95
C ASP A 8 22.92 0.05 2.43
N GLY A 9 23.78 -0.47 3.32
CA GLY A 9 23.38 -0.85 4.66
C GLY A 9 22.30 -1.95 4.62
N ASN A 10 21.13 -1.72 5.26
CA ASN A 10 19.98 -2.62 5.18
C ASN A 10 19.01 -2.24 4.04
N ALA A 11 19.15 -1.06 3.43
CA ALA A 11 18.33 -0.67 2.31
C ALA A 11 18.59 -1.60 1.11
N LYS A 12 17.50 -2.10 0.49
CA LYS A 12 17.55 -3.08 -0.59
C LYS A 12 17.07 -2.46 -1.91
N ARG A 13 17.81 -2.71 -2.98
CA ARG A 13 17.40 -2.50 -4.36
C ARG A 13 17.15 -3.84 -5.01
N GLY A 14 15.96 -4.11 -5.45
CA GLY A 14 15.60 -5.40 -6.04
C GLY A 14 14.58 -5.30 -7.16
N GLU A 15 14.22 -6.47 -7.70
CA GLU A 15 13.21 -6.65 -8.72
C GLU A 15 12.31 -7.83 -8.37
N LEU A 16 10.99 -7.64 -8.45
CA LEU A 16 10.01 -8.72 -8.37
C LEU A 16 9.44 -8.99 -9.76
N VAL A 17 9.83 -10.11 -10.37
CA VAL A 17 9.30 -10.53 -11.67
C VAL A 17 7.94 -11.18 -11.47
N THR A 18 6.92 -10.66 -12.16
CA THR A 18 5.53 -11.14 -12.11
C THR A 18 4.99 -11.42 -13.51
N VAL A 19 3.80 -11.99 -13.59
CA VAL A 19 3.10 -12.25 -14.87
C VAL A 19 2.62 -10.96 -15.57
N HIS A 20 2.53 -9.85 -14.83
CA HIS A 20 2.08 -8.54 -15.34
C HIS A 20 3.23 -7.52 -15.40
N GLY A 21 4.47 -7.98 -15.47
CA GLY A 21 5.66 -7.14 -15.55
C GLY A 21 6.54 -7.22 -14.30
N THR A 22 7.67 -6.53 -14.37
CA THR A 22 8.68 -6.49 -13.29
C THR A 22 8.50 -5.25 -12.44
N ILE A 23 8.42 -5.45 -11.12
CA ILE A 23 8.34 -4.37 -10.14
C ILE A 23 9.75 -4.05 -9.67
N GLN A 24 10.15 -2.79 -9.81
CA GLN A 24 11.42 -2.25 -9.31
C GLN A 24 11.24 -1.83 -7.85
N THR A 25 12.01 -2.39 -6.93
CA THR A 25 11.91 -2.07 -5.49
C THR A 25 13.08 -1.24 -4.99
N PRO A 26 12.89 -0.38 -3.98
CA PRO A 26 11.64 -0.07 -3.27
C PRO A 26 10.57 0.57 -4.16
N VAL A 27 9.29 0.33 -3.82
CA VAL A 27 8.15 0.80 -4.60
C VAL A 27 7.02 1.32 -3.71
N PHE A 28 6.33 2.37 -4.17
CA PHE A 28 5.08 2.85 -3.58
C PHE A 28 3.92 2.40 -4.48
N MET A 29 2.94 1.70 -3.89
CA MET A 29 1.74 1.25 -4.57
C MET A 29 0.65 2.31 -4.46
N ASN A 30 0.14 2.76 -5.60
CA ASN A 30 -0.90 3.78 -5.62
C ASN A 30 -2.27 3.13 -5.31
N VAL A 31 -2.94 3.64 -4.27
CA VAL A 31 -4.15 3.00 -3.72
C VAL A 31 -5.40 3.38 -4.50
N GLY A 32 -5.96 2.42 -5.23
CA GLY A 32 -7.21 2.49 -5.95
C GLY A 32 -8.31 1.65 -5.31
N THR A 33 -8.92 2.15 -4.26
CA THR A 33 -9.85 1.43 -3.37
C THR A 33 -10.90 0.58 -4.09
N VAL A 34 -11.47 1.08 -5.19
CA VAL A 34 -12.55 0.43 -5.95
C VAL A 34 -12.21 0.33 -7.44
N ALA A 35 -11.04 -0.18 -7.76
CA ALA A 35 -10.47 -0.21 -9.12
C ALA A 35 -10.32 1.20 -9.73
N ALA A 36 -10.11 2.19 -8.89
CA ALA A 36 -9.86 3.58 -9.28
C ALA A 36 -9.27 4.38 -8.12
N ILE A 37 -8.35 5.29 -8.42
CA ILE A 37 -7.80 6.22 -7.42
C ILE A 37 -8.84 7.31 -7.13
N LYS A 38 -9.18 7.52 -5.87
CA LYS A 38 -10.05 8.62 -5.46
C LYS A 38 -9.43 9.97 -5.83
N GLY A 39 -10.16 10.78 -6.60
CA GLY A 39 -9.68 12.04 -7.15
C GLY A 39 -9.74 12.06 -8.68
N ALA A 40 -10.54 11.19 -9.27
CA ALA A 40 -10.79 11.10 -10.73
C ALA A 40 -9.51 10.83 -11.55
N VAL A 41 -8.59 10.01 -11.01
CA VAL A 41 -7.36 9.59 -11.70
C VAL A 41 -7.64 8.30 -12.46
N SER A 42 -7.43 8.33 -13.77
CA SER A 42 -7.59 7.18 -14.66
C SER A 42 -6.34 6.31 -14.72
N THR A 43 -6.46 5.12 -15.31
CA THR A 43 -5.29 4.25 -15.58
C THR A 43 -4.32 4.88 -16.57
N MET A 44 -4.80 5.72 -17.50
CA MET A 44 -3.92 6.49 -18.40
C MET A 44 -3.07 7.50 -17.62
N ASP A 45 -3.67 8.18 -16.65
CA ASP A 45 -2.93 9.07 -15.76
C ASP A 45 -1.89 8.29 -14.93
N LEU A 46 -2.22 7.07 -14.46
CA LEU A 46 -1.28 6.23 -13.71
C LEU A 46 -0.07 5.82 -14.56
N GLN A 47 -0.25 5.57 -15.85
CA GLN A 47 0.87 5.32 -16.77
C GLN A 47 1.75 6.55 -16.91
N GLU A 48 1.17 7.73 -17.08
CA GLU A 48 1.90 8.99 -17.24
C GLU A 48 2.73 9.37 -16.00
N ILE A 49 2.19 9.10 -14.80
CA ILE A 49 2.90 9.36 -13.54
C ILE A 49 3.80 8.19 -13.09
N LYS A 50 4.13 7.26 -13.99
CA LYS A 50 5.08 6.16 -13.78
C LYS A 50 4.69 5.17 -12.67
N THR A 51 3.41 4.97 -12.44
CA THR A 51 2.92 3.97 -11.48
C THR A 51 3.39 2.57 -11.91
N GLN A 52 3.98 1.82 -10.99
CA GLN A 52 4.39 0.45 -11.24
C GLN A 52 3.36 -0.57 -10.76
N VAL A 53 2.75 -0.30 -9.61
CA VAL A 53 1.79 -1.20 -8.95
C VAL A 53 0.60 -0.39 -8.48
N GLU A 54 -0.60 -0.88 -8.79
CA GLU A 54 -1.85 -0.38 -8.21
C GLU A 54 -2.28 -1.31 -7.08
N LEU A 55 -2.82 -0.74 -5.99
CA LEU A 55 -3.41 -1.51 -4.90
C LEU A 55 -4.92 -1.36 -4.90
N SER A 56 -5.64 -2.46 -5.07
CA SER A 56 -7.11 -2.52 -5.00
C SER A 56 -7.59 -3.21 -3.72
N ASN A 57 -8.73 -2.75 -3.17
CA ASN A 57 -9.26 -3.30 -1.93
C ASN A 57 -10.26 -4.44 -2.15
N THR A 58 -9.93 -5.61 -1.66
CA THR A 58 -10.70 -6.85 -1.77
C THR A 58 -12.13 -6.70 -1.21
N TYR A 59 -12.27 -6.21 0.01
CA TYR A 59 -13.57 -6.02 0.64
C TYR A 59 -14.49 -5.09 -0.17
N HIS A 60 -13.99 -3.93 -0.55
CA HIS A 60 -14.79 -2.94 -1.30
C HIS A 60 -15.26 -3.49 -2.64
N LEU A 61 -14.39 -4.18 -3.37
CA LEU A 61 -14.70 -4.78 -4.66
C LEU A 61 -15.62 -6.00 -4.56
N HIS A 62 -15.52 -6.78 -3.48
CA HIS A 62 -16.46 -7.86 -3.19
C HIS A 62 -17.86 -7.33 -2.92
N VAL A 63 -18.00 -6.26 -2.14
CA VAL A 63 -19.31 -5.68 -1.83
C VAL A 63 -19.90 -4.95 -3.03
N ARG A 64 -19.07 -4.24 -3.81
CA ARG A 64 -19.48 -3.51 -5.02
C ARG A 64 -18.31 -3.33 -5.99
N PRO A 65 -18.40 -3.79 -7.23
CA PRO A 65 -19.58 -4.33 -7.93
C PRO A 65 -19.82 -5.83 -7.67
N GLY A 66 -18.92 -6.51 -6.97
CA GLY A 66 -18.89 -7.94 -6.73
C GLY A 66 -17.77 -8.64 -7.51
N ASP A 67 -16.99 -9.46 -6.82
CA ASP A 67 -15.83 -10.18 -7.39
C ASP A 67 -16.24 -11.13 -8.55
N LYS A 68 -17.41 -11.77 -8.45
CA LYS A 68 -17.94 -12.64 -9.52
C LYS A 68 -18.20 -11.87 -10.81
N LEU A 69 -18.70 -10.62 -10.71
CA LEU A 69 -18.86 -9.76 -11.88
C LEU A 69 -17.50 -9.42 -12.50
N ILE A 70 -16.52 -9.06 -11.65
CA ILE A 70 -15.16 -8.76 -12.11
C ILE A 70 -14.52 -9.98 -12.77
N LYS A 71 -14.68 -11.18 -12.22
CA LYS A 71 -14.27 -12.45 -12.87
C LYS A 71 -14.88 -12.59 -14.26
N LYS A 72 -16.22 -12.39 -14.39
CA LYS A 72 -16.93 -12.45 -15.67
C LYS A 72 -16.39 -11.44 -16.69
N MET A 73 -15.92 -10.27 -16.23
CA MET A 73 -15.30 -9.23 -17.05
C MET A 73 -13.82 -9.49 -17.38
N GLY A 74 -13.25 -10.61 -16.91
CA GLY A 74 -11.87 -11.02 -17.19
C GLY A 74 -10.83 -10.56 -16.18
N GLY A 75 -11.25 -10.27 -14.95
CA GLY A 75 -10.39 -9.82 -13.84
C GLY A 75 -10.17 -8.30 -13.82
N LEU A 76 -9.52 -7.80 -12.77
CA LEU A 76 -9.29 -6.37 -12.56
C LEU A 76 -8.50 -5.73 -13.68
N HIS A 77 -7.45 -6.37 -14.18
CA HIS A 77 -6.62 -5.84 -15.24
C HIS A 77 -7.43 -5.46 -16.48
N LYS A 78 -8.31 -6.37 -16.90
CA LYS A 78 -9.21 -6.10 -18.04
C LYS A 78 -10.32 -5.13 -17.69
N PHE A 79 -10.90 -5.24 -16.49
CA PHE A 79 -12.01 -4.42 -16.03
C PHE A 79 -11.65 -2.93 -15.92
N MET A 80 -10.46 -2.60 -15.41
CA MET A 80 -9.99 -1.21 -15.24
C MET A 80 -9.00 -0.74 -16.31
N VAL A 81 -8.71 -1.60 -17.32
CA VAL A 81 -7.75 -1.30 -18.41
C VAL A 81 -6.37 -0.95 -17.84
N TRP A 82 -5.83 -1.86 -17.02
CA TRP A 82 -4.51 -1.73 -16.42
C TRP A 82 -3.67 -2.97 -16.68
N ASP A 83 -2.50 -2.80 -17.31
CA ASP A 83 -1.65 -3.91 -17.79
C ASP A 83 -0.47 -4.24 -16.85
N LYS A 84 -0.25 -3.42 -15.82
CA LYS A 84 0.85 -3.61 -14.85
C LYS A 84 0.36 -4.32 -13.59
N PRO A 85 1.28 -4.69 -12.67
CA PRO A 85 0.92 -5.40 -11.45
C PRO A 85 -0.16 -4.71 -10.61
N ILE A 86 -1.04 -5.54 -10.04
CA ILE A 86 -2.04 -5.14 -9.04
C ILE A 86 -1.80 -6.00 -7.79
N LEU A 87 -1.74 -5.36 -6.63
CA LEU A 87 -1.85 -6.02 -5.35
C LEU A 87 -3.28 -5.86 -4.81
N THR A 88 -3.89 -6.94 -4.33
CA THR A 88 -5.14 -6.86 -3.57
C THR A 88 -4.85 -7.09 -2.10
N ASP A 89 -5.39 -6.22 -1.23
CA ASP A 89 -5.32 -6.43 0.21
C ASP A 89 -6.14 -7.67 0.65
N SER A 90 -5.99 -8.09 1.89
CA SER A 90 -6.72 -9.25 2.44
C SER A 90 -8.23 -9.01 2.62
N GLY A 91 -8.65 -7.75 2.68
CA GLY A 91 -9.97 -7.34 3.15
C GLY A 91 -10.10 -7.33 4.68
N GLY A 92 -9.14 -7.89 5.40
CA GLY A 92 -9.16 -8.00 6.87
C GLY A 92 -9.25 -6.65 7.56
N PHE A 93 -8.36 -5.72 7.25
CA PHE A 93 -8.35 -4.39 7.89
C PHE A 93 -9.70 -3.65 7.74
N GLN A 94 -10.34 -3.71 6.57
CA GLN A 94 -11.64 -3.07 6.34
C GLN A 94 -12.74 -3.74 7.16
N VAL A 95 -12.71 -5.05 7.28
CA VAL A 95 -13.60 -5.81 8.15
C VAL A 95 -13.41 -5.39 9.61
N PHE A 96 -12.17 -5.18 10.05
CA PHE A 96 -11.85 -4.77 11.41
C PHE A 96 -12.13 -3.29 11.67
N SER A 97 -11.96 -2.40 10.70
CA SER A 97 -12.11 -0.95 10.88
C SER A 97 -13.52 -0.41 10.60
N LEU A 98 -14.27 -1.02 9.67
CA LEU A 98 -15.56 -0.51 9.21
C LEU A 98 -16.77 -1.22 9.85
N ALA A 99 -16.58 -2.42 10.39
CA ALA A 99 -17.65 -3.19 10.98
C ALA A 99 -17.88 -2.82 12.45
N GLY A 100 -18.91 -2.05 12.75
CA GLY A 100 -19.28 -1.67 14.11
C GLY A 100 -19.66 -2.86 15.00
N LEU A 101 -20.23 -3.92 14.43
CA LEU A 101 -20.53 -5.20 15.09
C LEU A 101 -19.91 -6.32 14.27
N ARG A 102 -18.85 -6.91 14.79
CA ARG A 102 -18.16 -8.05 14.20
C ARG A 102 -18.03 -9.19 15.21
N LYS A 103 -18.09 -10.40 14.72
CA LYS A 103 -17.84 -11.60 15.52
C LYS A 103 -16.70 -12.38 14.89
N ILE A 104 -15.54 -12.36 15.55
CA ILE A 104 -14.37 -13.11 15.15
C ILE A 104 -14.49 -14.53 15.70
N LYS A 105 -14.25 -15.51 14.86
CA LYS A 105 -14.21 -16.92 15.21
C LYS A 105 -13.02 -17.59 14.53
N GLU A 106 -12.76 -18.84 14.84
CA GLU A 106 -11.68 -19.59 14.19
C GLU A 106 -11.90 -19.78 12.68
N GLU A 107 -13.15 -19.97 12.27
CA GLU A 107 -13.49 -20.12 10.85
C GLU A 107 -13.32 -18.83 10.05
N GLY A 108 -13.49 -17.64 10.66
CA GLY A 108 -13.44 -16.34 10.01
C GLY A 108 -14.21 -15.27 10.76
N VAL A 109 -14.64 -14.22 10.07
CA VAL A 109 -15.32 -13.06 10.65
C VAL A 109 -16.71 -12.87 10.07
N TYR A 110 -17.70 -12.73 10.94
CA TYR A 110 -19.07 -12.35 10.60
C TYR A 110 -19.26 -10.85 10.86
N PHE A 111 -19.77 -10.14 9.89
CA PHE A 111 -20.00 -8.70 9.99
C PHE A 111 -21.09 -8.23 9.04
N ASN A 112 -21.50 -6.96 9.16
CA ASN A 112 -22.51 -6.38 8.27
C ASN A 112 -21.85 -5.44 7.25
N SER A 113 -22.29 -5.50 6.00
CA SER A 113 -21.89 -4.58 4.94
C SER A 113 -22.22 -3.13 5.33
N HIS A 114 -21.25 -2.24 5.17
CA HIS A 114 -21.43 -0.80 5.42
C HIS A 114 -22.29 -0.11 4.34
N ILE A 115 -22.61 -0.79 3.23
CA ILE A 115 -23.40 -0.23 2.13
C ILE A 115 -24.88 -0.50 2.30
N ASP A 116 -25.25 -1.76 2.62
CA ASP A 116 -26.62 -2.25 2.61
C ASP A 116 -27.02 -3.03 3.88
N GLY A 117 -26.10 -3.14 4.84
CA GLY A 117 -26.35 -3.83 6.11
C GLY A 117 -26.45 -5.36 6.02
N ARG A 118 -26.33 -5.96 4.85
CA ARG A 118 -26.38 -7.44 4.69
C ARG A 118 -25.27 -8.12 5.49
N LYS A 119 -25.59 -9.30 6.04
CA LYS A 119 -24.59 -10.12 6.72
C LYS A 119 -23.59 -10.70 5.73
N ILE A 120 -22.32 -10.59 6.04
CA ILE A 120 -21.21 -11.12 5.26
C ILE A 120 -20.37 -12.00 6.19
N PHE A 121 -19.93 -13.13 5.66
CA PHE A 121 -18.87 -13.94 6.23
C PHE A 121 -17.63 -13.80 5.36
N MET A 122 -16.47 -13.64 5.99
CA MET A 122 -15.19 -13.63 5.33
C MET A 122 -14.17 -14.36 6.19
N GLY A 123 -13.59 -15.38 5.63
CA GLY A 123 -12.50 -16.15 6.21
C GLY A 123 -11.35 -16.29 5.21
N PRO A 124 -10.34 -17.08 5.53
CA PRO A 124 -9.20 -17.32 4.65
C PRO A 124 -9.59 -17.78 3.25
N GLU A 125 -10.45 -18.79 3.14
CA GLU A 125 -10.87 -19.35 1.88
C GLU A 125 -11.70 -18.36 1.05
N GLU A 126 -12.63 -17.64 1.69
CA GLU A 126 -13.43 -16.60 1.02
C GLU A 126 -12.56 -15.46 0.50
N SER A 127 -11.61 -14.99 1.32
CA SER A 127 -10.68 -13.93 0.89
C SER A 127 -9.85 -14.38 -0.31
N MET A 128 -9.28 -15.60 -0.29
CA MET A 128 -8.52 -16.13 -1.42
C MET A 128 -9.40 -16.30 -2.66
N GLN A 129 -10.64 -16.81 -2.51
CA GLN A 129 -11.57 -16.97 -3.61
C GLN A 129 -11.94 -15.61 -4.25
N ILE A 130 -12.16 -14.59 -3.43
CA ILE A 130 -12.46 -13.23 -3.91
C ILE A 130 -11.26 -12.69 -4.68
N GLN A 131 -10.05 -12.76 -4.12
CA GLN A 131 -8.83 -12.27 -4.77
C GLN A 131 -8.49 -13.04 -6.05
N SER A 132 -8.76 -14.35 -6.09
CA SER A 132 -8.66 -15.16 -7.31
C SER A 132 -9.65 -14.70 -8.40
N ASN A 133 -10.89 -14.37 -8.03
CA ASN A 133 -11.88 -13.80 -8.96
C ASN A 133 -11.47 -12.41 -9.46
N LEU A 134 -10.84 -11.60 -8.61
CA LEU A 134 -10.26 -10.30 -8.98
C LEU A 134 -9.04 -10.45 -9.89
N ALA A 135 -8.38 -11.61 -9.85
CA ALA A 135 -7.21 -11.97 -10.65
C ALA A 135 -6.02 -11.00 -10.47
N SER A 136 -5.81 -10.49 -9.26
CA SER A 136 -4.65 -9.65 -8.97
C SER A 136 -3.33 -10.38 -9.20
N THR A 137 -2.24 -9.62 -9.31
CA THR A 137 -0.89 -10.17 -9.43
C THR A 137 -0.41 -10.75 -8.11
N ILE A 138 -0.67 -10.00 -7.02
CA ILE A 138 -0.28 -10.34 -5.65
C ILE A 138 -1.54 -10.28 -4.78
N ALA A 139 -1.79 -11.35 -4.03
CA ALA A 139 -2.84 -11.42 -3.03
C ALA A 139 -2.23 -11.38 -1.63
N MET A 140 -2.87 -10.67 -0.71
CA MET A 140 -2.51 -10.69 0.70
C MET A 140 -3.27 -11.79 1.44
N ALA A 141 -2.60 -12.52 2.32
CA ALA A 141 -3.25 -13.49 3.18
C ALA A 141 -4.26 -12.80 4.11
N PHE A 142 -5.37 -13.50 4.41
CA PHE A 142 -6.35 -12.99 5.36
C PHE A 142 -5.79 -13.06 6.78
N ASP A 143 -5.83 -11.94 7.49
CA ASP A 143 -5.23 -11.75 8.81
C ASP A 143 -6.21 -11.09 9.78
N GLU A 144 -5.92 -11.20 11.07
CA GLU A 144 -6.55 -10.37 12.08
C GLU A 144 -5.65 -9.20 12.41
N CYS A 145 -6.16 -7.97 12.24
CA CYS A 145 -5.47 -6.75 12.65
C CYS A 145 -6.00 -6.31 14.03
N PRO A 146 -5.29 -6.61 15.15
CA PRO A 146 -5.69 -6.18 16.48
C PRO A 146 -5.71 -4.65 16.59
N PRO A 147 -6.57 -4.10 17.49
CA PRO A 147 -6.52 -2.67 17.80
C PRO A 147 -5.23 -2.30 18.54
N HIS A 148 -4.89 -1.04 18.51
CA HIS A 148 -3.82 -0.50 19.36
C HIS A 148 -4.41 0.52 20.35
N PRO A 149 -4.13 0.39 21.68
CA PRO A 149 -3.40 -0.70 22.33
C PRO A 149 -4.23 -1.99 22.45
N ALA A 150 -3.54 -3.13 22.56
CA ALA A 150 -4.14 -4.43 22.87
C ALA A 150 -3.38 -5.08 24.02
N THR A 151 -4.05 -5.97 24.78
CA THR A 151 -3.35 -6.77 25.80
C THR A 151 -2.44 -7.79 25.14
N ARG A 152 -1.42 -8.22 25.87
CA ARG A 152 -0.46 -9.22 25.39
C ARG A 152 -1.15 -10.56 25.07
N GLU A 153 -2.07 -11.01 25.93
CA GLU A 153 -2.81 -12.24 25.76
C GLU A 153 -3.65 -12.21 24.48
N TYR A 154 -4.41 -11.12 24.26
CA TYR A 154 -5.20 -10.97 23.04
C TYR A 154 -4.30 -10.94 21.78
N MET A 155 -3.14 -10.26 21.87
CA MET A 155 -2.18 -10.19 20.77
C MET A 155 -1.65 -11.57 20.43
N GLN A 156 -1.31 -12.40 21.42
CA GLN A 156 -0.83 -13.77 21.20
C GLN A 156 -1.92 -14.63 20.53
N ASP A 157 -3.15 -14.61 21.05
CA ASP A 157 -4.27 -15.35 20.46
C ASP A 157 -4.56 -14.94 19.01
N SER A 158 -4.47 -13.64 18.72
CA SER A 158 -4.66 -13.09 17.38
C SER A 158 -3.57 -13.52 16.41
N VAL A 159 -2.32 -13.50 16.85
CA VAL A 159 -1.16 -13.96 16.07
C VAL A 159 -1.25 -15.45 15.77
N ASP A 160 -1.64 -16.26 16.75
CA ASP A 160 -1.82 -17.70 16.58
C ASP A 160 -2.94 -18.02 15.59
N ARG A 161 -4.06 -17.28 15.66
CA ARG A 161 -5.15 -17.37 14.68
C ARG A 161 -4.70 -16.95 13.29
N THR A 162 -4.00 -15.81 13.17
CA THR A 162 -3.47 -15.31 11.91
C THR A 162 -2.54 -16.32 11.25
N THR A 163 -1.72 -17.02 12.05
CA THR A 163 -0.85 -18.09 11.53
C THR A 163 -1.66 -19.26 10.94
N ARG A 164 -2.67 -19.76 11.66
CA ARG A 164 -3.55 -20.82 11.14
C ARG A 164 -4.34 -20.38 9.91
N TRP A 165 -4.78 -19.12 9.88
CA TRP A 165 -5.44 -18.54 8.71
C TRP A 165 -4.51 -18.45 7.51
N LEU A 166 -3.24 -18.11 7.73
CA LEU A 166 -2.24 -18.08 6.65
C LEU A 166 -2.03 -19.48 6.02
N GLU A 167 -1.96 -20.54 6.83
CA GLU A 167 -1.89 -21.91 6.33
C GLU A 167 -3.09 -22.24 5.43
N ARG A 168 -4.31 -21.90 5.86
CA ARG A 168 -5.53 -22.08 5.08
C ARG A 168 -5.51 -21.24 3.80
N CYS A 169 -5.07 -19.99 3.86
CA CYS A 169 -4.89 -19.14 2.67
C CYS A 169 -3.94 -19.78 1.65
N LYS A 170 -2.79 -20.33 2.10
CA LYS A 170 -1.82 -20.98 1.24
C LYS A 170 -2.40 -22.23 0.56
N ILE A 171 -3.10 -23.07 1.31
CA ILE A 171 -3.77 -24.26 0.77
C ILE A 171 -4.80 -23.86 -0.28
N GLU A 172 -5.66 -22.90 0.04
CA GLU A 172 -6.72 -22.47 -0.87
C GLU A 172 -6.15 -21.76 -2.11
N MET A 173 -5.11 -20.92 -1.98
CA MET A 173 -4.45 -20.29 -3.11
C MET A 173 -3.88 -21.33 -4.08
N ASN A 174 -3.20 -22.35 -3.56
CA ASN A 174 -2.66 -23.44 -4.40
C ASN A 174 -3.78 -24.19 -5.13
N ARG A 175 -4.88 -24.46 -4.45
CA ARG A 175 -6.07 -25.09 -5.05
C ARG A 175 -6.63 -24.21 -6.17
N LEU A 176 -6.85 -22.92 -5.90
CA LEU A 176 -7.39 -21.98 -6.88
C LEU A 176 -6.49 -21.81 -8.10
N ASN A 177 -5.18 -21.69 -7.88
CA ASN A 177 -4.22 -21.57 -8.98
C ASN A 177 -4.15 -22.81 -9.87
N SER A 178 -4.61 -23.98 -9.39
CA SER A 178 -4.68 -25.23 -10.17
C SER A 178 -5.96 -25.39 -11.00
N LEU A 179 -7.01 -24.59 -10.74
CA LEU A 179 -8.29 -24.71 -11.44
C LEU A 179 -8.20 -24.22 -12.90
N GLU A 180 -8.94 -24.86 -13.77
CA GLU A 180 -8.94 -24.54 -15.20
C GLU A 180 -9.50 -23.13 -15.49
N ASP A 181 -10.54 -22.72 -14.76
CA ASP A 181 -11.24 -21.44 -14.94
C ASP A 181 -10.64 -20.26 -14.16
N THR A 182 -9.50 -20.47 -13.51
CA THR A 182 -8.76 -19.36 -12.83
C THR A 182 -8.06 -18.49 -13.86
N ILE A 183 -8.33 -17.18 -13.78
CA ILE A 183 -7.79 -16.19 -14.73
C ILE A 183 -6.27 -16.05 -14.56
N ASN A 184 -5.80 -15.81 -13.32
CA ASN A 184 -4.37 -15.73 -13.01
C ASN A 184 -3.91 -16.93 -12.21
N LYS A 185 -3.40 -17.97 -12.89
CA LYS A 185 -2.89 -19.20 -12.28
C LYS A 185 -1.52 -19.07 -11.60
N LYS A 186 -0.93 -17.87 -11.65
CA LYS A 186 0.36 -17.54 -11.03
C LYS A 186 0.22 -16.37 -10.06
N GLN A 187 -0.95 -16.26 -9.44
CA GLN A 187 -1.18 -15.25 -8.40
C GLN A 187 -0.26 -15.55 -7.21
N MET A 188 0.50 -14.53 -6.79
CA MET A 188 1.43 -14.61 -5.67
C MET A 188 0.70 -14.42 -4.35
N LEU A 189 1.20 -15.04 -3.27
CA LEU A 189 0.68 -14.89 -1.91
C LEU A 189 1.71 -14.23 -1.01
N PHE A 190 1.36 -13.09 -0.39
CA PHE A 190 2.14 -12.47 0.66
C PHE A 190 1.51 -12.75 2.02
N GLY A 191 2.33 -13.22 2.98
CA GLY A 191 1.93 -13.39 4.38
C GLY A 191 2.08 -12.10 5.17
N ILE A 192 1.33 -11.98 6.27
CA ILE A 192 1.33 -10.78 7.11
C ILE A 192 1.82 -11.12 8.50
N ASN A 193 2.93 -10.52 8.91
CA ASN A 193 3.42 -10.53 10.28
C ASN A 193 2.59 -9.58 11.14
N GLN A 194 2.04 -10.08 12.23
CA GLN A 194 1.33 -9.34 13.27
C GLN A 194 2.07 -9.46 14.61
N GLY A 195 1.65 -8.71 15.63
CA GLY A 195 2.25 -8.76 16.96
C GLY A 195 2.28 -7.40 17.68
N GLY A 196 1.62 -6.37 17.12
CA GLY A 196 1.62 -5.01 17.70
C GLY A 196 3.04 -4.48 17.90
N THR A 197 3.33 -3.97 19.08
CA THR A 197 4.67 -3.51 19.47
C THR A 197 5.42 -4.51 20.39
N PHE A 198 4.92 -5.75 20.50
CA PHE A 198 5.56 -6.79 21.31
C PHE A 198 6.67 -7.50 20.51
N LYS A 199 7.92 -7.16 20.81
CA LYS A 199 9.11 -7.63 20.10
C LYS A 199 9.18 -9.15 19.95
N ASP A 200 9.02 -9.88 21.05
CA ASP A 200 9.10 -11.34 21.07
C ASP A 200 8.00 -12.01 20.23
N ILE A 201 6.75 -11.49 20.32
CA ILE A 201 5.63 -11.99 19.52
C ILE A 201 5.91 -11.73 18.03
N ARG A 202 6.40 -10.53 17.67
CA ARG A 202 6.77 -10.20 16.28
C ARG A 202 7.83 -11.15 15.72
N ILE A 203 8.90 -11.37 16.47
CA ILE A 203 10.01 -12.24 16.06
C ILE A 203 9.54 -13.69 15.90
N GLU A 204 8.81 -14.20 16.88
CA GLU A 204 8.26 -15.56 16.81
C GLU A 204 7.36 -15.74 15.61
N HIS A 205 6.42 -14.81 15.41
CA HIS A 205 5.52 -14.86 14.27
C HIS A 205 6.27 -14.73 12.94
N ALA A 206 7.29 -13.86 12.84
CA ALA A 206 8.11 -13.76 11.63
C ALA A 206 8.74 -15.11 11.26
N LYS A 207 9.33 -15.82 12.22
CA LYS A 207 9.89 -17.16 12.01
C LYS A 207 8.82 -18.15 11.53
N ARG A 208 7.68 -18.20 12.19
CA ARG A 208 6.58 -19.12 11.84
C ARG A 208 6.06 -18.91 10.42
N ILE A 209 5.86 -17.65 9.99
CA ILE A 209 5.36 -17.38 8.64
C ILE A 209 6.44 -17.59 7.57
N THR A 210 7.72 -17.40 7.90
CA THR A 210 8.81 -17.65 6.95
C THR A 210 9.02 -19.13 6.67
N ASP A 211 8.75 -20.01 7.62
CA ASP A 211 8.77 -21.47 7.42
C ASP A 211 7.74 -21.95 6.39
N MET A 212 6.75 -21.12 6.07
CA MET A 212 5.75 -21.44 5.06
C MET A 212 6.22 -21.15 3.61
N ASP A 213 7.39 -20.54 3.39
CA ASP A 213 7.96 -20.18 2.08
C ASP A 213 6.95 -19.53 1.14
N LEU A 214 6.63 -18.28 1.39
CA LEU A 214 5.71 -17.48 0.60
C LEU A 214 6.45 -16.63 -0.45
N ASP A 215 5.69 -15.95 -1.33
CA ASP A 215 6.26 -15.08 -2.36
C ASP A 215 6.77 -13.75 -1.80
N GLY A 216 6.26 -13.32 -0.64
CA GLY A 216 6.68 -12.12 0.09
C GLY A 216 6.06 -12.03 1.48
N TYR A 217 6.52 -11.07 2.27
CA TYR A 217 6.14 -10.91 3.65
C TYR A 217 5.82 -9.44 3.97
N ALA A 218 4.70 -9.22 4.64
CA ALA A 218 4.28 -7.89 5.07
C ALA A 218 4.35 -7.75 6.59
N LEU A 219 4.52 -6.50 7.04
CA LEU A 219 4.34 -6.11 8.44
C LEU A 219 3.00 -5.34 8.53
N GLY A 220 2.03 -5.96 9.20
CA GLY A 220 0.72 -5.38 9.46
C GLY A 220 0.57 -4.88 10.89
N GLY A 221 -0.56 -4.21 11.18
CA GLY A 221 -0.89 -3.72 12.51
C GLY A 221 0.05 -2.63 13.02
N LEU A 222 0.62 -1.83 12.12
CA LEU A 222 1.42 -0.64 12.38
C LEU A 222 0.73 0.57 11.76
N ALA A 223 1.15 1.80 12.15
CA ALA A 223 0.47 3.06 11.80
C ALA A 223 -1.02 3.09 12.23
N VAL A 224 -1.34 2.47 13.36
CA VAL A 224 -2.68 2.37 13.94
C VAL A 224 -2.82 3.12 15.28
N GLY A 225 -1.81 3.94 15.65
CA GLY A 225 -1.85 4.78 16.84
C GLY A 225 -0.57 4.76 17.69
N GLU A 226 0.38 3.89 17.39
CA GLU A 226 1.72 3.91 18.02
C GLU A 226 2.55 5.11 17.55
N SER A 227 3.63 5.43 18.27
CA SER A 227 4.58 6.46 17.82
C SER A 227 5.41 5.99 16.63
N HIS A 228 5.98 6.93 15.86
CA HIS A 228 6.87 6.60 14.76
C HIS A 228 8.11 5.84 15.26
N GLU A 229 8.65 6.22 16.41
CA GLU A 229 9.81 5.55 17.03
C GLU A 229 9.50 4.10 17.38
N ALA A 230 8.29 3.83 17.93
CA ALA A 230 7.84 2.47 18.22
C ALA A 230 7.69 1.65 16.94
N MET A 231 7.13 2.24 15.87
CA MET A 231 7.05 1.59 14.56
C MET A 231 8.45 1.26 14.01
N TYR A 232 9.40 2.20 14.06
CA TYR A 232 10.78 1.97 13.59
C TYR A 232 11.47 0.88 14.38
N GLN A 233 11.28 0.85 15.71
CA GLN A 233 11.82 -0.21 16.57
C GLN A 233 11.26 -1.59 16.19
N VAL A 234 9.96 -1.68 15.88
CA VAL A 234 9.35 -2.94 15.39
C VAL A 234 9.99 -3.39 14.09
N LEU A 235 10.29 -2.46 13.16
CA LEU A 235 10.99 -2.81 11.91
C LEU A 235 12.40 -3.35 12.18
N GLU A 236 13.17 -2.67 13.04
CA GLU A 236 14.51 -3.11 13.44
C GLU A 236 14.51 -4.49 14.10
N ASP A 237 13.51 -4.76 14.92
CA ASP A 237 13.39 -6.03 15.64
C ASP A 237 12.88 -7.17 14.74
N THR A 238 12.10 -6.89 13.68
CA THR A 238 11.38 -7.92 12.94
C THR A 238 11.98 -8.22 11.56
N VAL A 239 12.35 -7.18 10.80
CA VAL A 239 12.85 -7.35 9.42
C VAL A 239 14.05 -8.30 9.31
N PRO A 240 15.01 -8.34 10.26
CA PRO A 240 16.12 -9.28 10.20
C PRO A 240 15.71 -10.77 10.22
N TYR A 241 14.48 -11.08 10.60
CA TYR A 241 13.95 -12.46 10.60
C TYR A 241 13.11 -12.79 9.36
N LEU A 242 12.97 -11.84 8.44
CA LEU A 242 12.35 -12.07 7.13
C LEU A 242 13.42 -12.39 6.08
N PRO A 243 13.13 -13.24 5.07
CA PRO A 243 14.11 -13.62 4.07
C PRO A 243 14.55 -12.45 3.18
N GLU A 244 15.85 -12.21 3.06
CA GLU A 244 16.39 -11.14 2.18
C GLU A 244 16.06 -11.34 0.70
N ASN A 245 15.89 -12.58 0.26
CA ASN A 245 15.56 -12.96 -1.11
C ASN A 245 14.05 -12.94 -1.40
N LYS A 246 13.27 -12.32 -0.53
CA LYS A 246 11.84 -12.08 -0.69
C LYS A 246 11.53 -10.60 -0.41
N PRO A 247 10.51 -10.03 -1.06
CA PRO A 247 10.11 -8.65 -0.77
C PRO A 247 9.50 -8.50 0.63
N THR A 248 9.81 -7.38 1.27
CA THR A 248 9.24 -6.97 2.56
C THR A 248 8.31 -5.79 2.34
N TYR A 249 7.08 -5.87 2.83
CA TYR A 249 6.05 -4.86 2.65
C TYR A 249 5.61 -4.27 4.00
N LEU A 250 5.67 -2.95 4.17
CA LEU A 250 5.12 -2.24 5.32
C LEU A 250 3.76 -1.65 4.94
N MET A 251 2.69 -2.22 5.52
CA MET A 251 1.31 -1.92 5.13
C MET A 251 0.83 -0.57 5.68
N GLY A 252 0.18 0.21 4.82
CA GLY A 252 -0.48 1.46 5.21
C GLY A 252 0.45 2.63 5.52
N VAL A 253 1.75 2.51 5.26
CA VAL A 253 2.77 3.54 5.53
C VAL A 253 3.31 4.13 4.25
N GLY A 254 3.47 5.42 4.08
CA GLY A 254 3.01 6.48 4.94
C GLY A 254 3.48 7.85 4.44
N THR A 255 4.03 8.64 5.34
CA THR A 255 4.65 9.92 4.96
C THR A 255 5.99 9.69 4.26
N PRO A 256 6.51 10.67 3.48
CA PRO A 256 7.84 10.56 2.88
C PRO A 256 8.94 10.22 3.89
N ALA A 257 8.89 10.82 5.09
CA ALA A 257 9.84 10.53 6.16
C ALA A 257 9.74 9.07 6.64
N ASN A 258 8.52 8.56 6.89
CA ASN A 258 8.34 7.16 7.30
C ASN A 258 8.84 6.17 6.24
N ILE A 259 8.66 6.48 4.95
CA ILE A 259 9.15 5.64 3.85
C ILE A 259 10.68 5.58 3.87
N LEU A 260 11.35 6.73 3.98
CA LEU A 260 12.82 6.80 4.03
C LEU A 260 13.38 6.01 5.23
N GLU A 261 12.77 6.17 6.40
CA GLU A 261 13.14 5.42 7.62
C GLU A 261 12.92 3.91 7.48
N ALA A 262 11.83 3.50 6.83
CA ALA A 262 11.53 2.10 6.64
C ALA A 262 12.41 1.44 5.55
N VAL A 263 12.73 2.16 4.46
CA VAL A 263 13.70 1.69 3.45
C VAL A 263 15.07 1.43 4.07
N GLU A 264 15.54 2.33 4.95
CA GLU A 264 16.81 2.12 5.68
C GLU A 264 16.82 0.83 6.49
N ARG A 265 15.64 0.36 6.92
CA ARG A 265 15.43 -0.87 7.68
C ARG A 265 15.11 -2.10 6.84
N GLY A 266 15.19 -1.97 5.52
CA GLY A 266 15.07 -3.10 4.59
C GLY A 266 13.66 -3.36 4.03
N VAL A 267 12.76 -2.38 4.10
CA VAL A 267 11.41 -2.49 3.52
C VAL A 267 11.43 -2.16 2.03
N ASP A 268 10.68 -2.94 1.23
CA ASP A 268 10.65 -2.86 -0.23
C ASP A 268 9.35 -2.29 -0.79
N PHE A 269 8.20 -2.55 -0.16
CA PHE A 269 6.87 -2.20 -0.65
C PHE A 269 6.15 -1.29 0.35
N PHE A 270 5.44 -0.32 -0.18
CA PHE A 270 4.67 0.67 0.60
C PHE A 270 3.33 0.95 -0.06
N ASP A 271 2.33 1.26 0.73
CA ASP A 271 1.08 1.87 0.31
C ASP A 271 0.61 2.87 1.34
N CYS A 272 -0.08 3.89 0.91
CA CYS A 272 -0.82 4.78 1.80
C CYS A 272 -1.85 5.60 1.02
N VAL A 273 -2.97 5.90 1.67
CA VAL A 273 -3.97 6.80 1.09
C VAL A 273 -3.60 8.28 1.20
N TYR A 274 -2.52 8.63 1.90
CA TYR A 274 -2.14 10.02 2.16
C TYR A 274 -1.94 10.87 0.91
N PRO A 275 -1.24 10.42 -0.15
CA PRO A 275 -1.07 11.24 -1.35
C PRO A 275 -2.40 11.67 -1.94
N SER A 276 -3.29 10.72 -2.19
CA SER A 276 -4.61 11.01 -2.78
C SER A 276 -5.55 11.72 -1.81
N ARG A 277 -5.52 11.36 -0.51
CA ARG A 277 -6.35 12.01 0.52
C ARG A 277 -5.94 13.48 0.68
N ASN A 278 -4.65 13.76 0.87
CA ASN A 278 -4.15 15.12 1.02
C ASN A 278 -4.41 15.96 -0.24
N GLY A 279 -4.20 15.40 -1.44
CA GLY A 279 -4.52 16.08 -2.70
C GLY A 279 -5.99 16.51 -2.77
N ARG A 280 -6.91 15.64 -2.39
CA ARG A 280 -8.35 15.96 -2.34
C ARG A 280 -8.72 17.03 -1.29
N HIS A 281 -7.85 17.27 -0.33
CA HIS A 281 -8.03 18.32 0.70
C HIS A 281 -7.16 19.56 0.45
N GLY A 282 -6.66 19.74 -0.77
CA GLY A 282 -5.92 20.93 -1.16
C GLY A 282 -4.44 20.95 -0.78
N HIS A 283 -3.88 19.81 -0.33
CA HIS A 283 -2.49 19.74 0.09
C HIS A 283 -1.62 19.05 -0.96
N ALA A 284 -0.51 19.69 -1.33
CA ALA A 284 0.52 19.16 -2.20
C ALA A 284 1.79 18.79 -1.42
N TYR A 285 2.39 17.64 -1.74
CA TYR A 285 3.72 17.27 -1.27
C TYR A 285 4.76 17.81 -2.23
N THR A 286 5.81 18.45 -1.71
CA THR A 286 6.94 18.95 -2.49
C THR A 286 8.25 18.57 -1.84
N ASN A 287 9.36 18.73 -2.56
CA ASN A 287 10.71 18.56 -2.02
C ASN A 287 11.07 19.57 -0.92
N TYR A 288 10.26 20.60 -0.73
CA TYR A 288 10.47 21.67 0.26
C TYR A 288 9.38 21.68 1.33
N GLY A 289 8.67 20.58 1.50
CA GLY A 289 7.59 20.44 2.47
C GLY A 289 6.20 20.41 1.84
N LYS A 290 5.19 20.54 2.69
CA LYS A 290 3.79 20.41 2.29
C LYS A 290 3.14 21.77 2.10
N LEU A 291 2.53 22.00 0.94
CA LEU A 291 1.79 23.23 0.63
C LEU A 291 0.28 23.01 0.82
N ASN A 292 -0.40 24.00 1.40
CA ASN A 292 -1.86 24.05 1.39
C ASN A 292 -2.32 25.07 0.33
N LEU A 293 -2.71 24.60 -0.84
CA LEU A 293 -3.09 25.47 -1.97
C LEU A 293 -4.42 26.21 -1.76
N LEU A 294 -5.14 25.96 -0.66
CA LEU A 294 -6.32 26.74 -0.30
C LEU A 294 -5.96 28.09 0.32
N ASN A 295 -4.70 28.31 0.72
CA ASN A 295 -4.24 29.56 1.32
C ASN A 295 -4.36 30.74 0.34
N ALA A 296 -4.68 31.93 0.89
CA ALA A 296 -4.89 33.15 0.10
C ALA A 296 -3.63 33.56 -0.69
N ARG A 297 -2.44 33.30 -0.14
CA ARG A 297 -1.16 33.66 -0.78
C ARG A 297 -0.95 33.05 -2.17
N PHE A 298 -1.76 32.06 -2.56
CA PHE A 298 -1.69 31.44 -3.88
C PHE A 298 -2.77 31.93 -4.86
N GLU A 299 -3.46 33.03 -4.51
CA GLU A 299 -4.59 33.54 -5.31
C GLU A 299 -4.17 34.06 -6.69
N ASP A 300 -2.99 34.65 -6.75
CA ASP A 300 -2.36 35.22 -7.95
C ASP A 300 -0.97 34.61 -8.24
N ASP A 301 -0.66 33.44 -7.65
CA ASP A 301 0.63 32.77 -7.83
C ASP A 301 0.65 32.00 -9.18
N GLU A 302 1.38 32.56 -10.15
CA GLU A 302 1.54 31.99 -11.49
C GLU A 302 2.47 30.76 -11.54
N LYS A 303 3.20 30.47 -10.46
CA LYS A 303 4.15 29.36 -10.41
C LYS A 303 3.42 28.00 -10.42
N PRO A 304 4.10 26.92 -10.90
CA PRO A 304 3.61 25.55 -10.72
C PRO A 304 3.60 25.15 -9.24
N ILE A 305 2.98 24.03 -8.90
CA ILE A 305 3.00 23.51 -7.51
C ILE A 305 4.45 23.39 -7.04
N GLU A 306 5.33 22.87 -7.88
CA GLU A 306 6.77 22.74 -7.62
C GLU A 306 7.54 23.00 -8.91
N GLU A 307 8.50 23.92 -8.86
CA GLU A 307 9.39 24.22 -10.00
C GLU A 307 10.29 23.00 -10.31
N GLY A 308 10.43 22.68 -11.59
CA GLY A 308 11.20 21.51 -12.05
C GLY A 308 10.45 20.18 -11.94
N CYS A 309 9.27 20.15 -11.35
CA CYS A 309 8.45 18.92 -11.28
C CYS A 309 7.92 18.53 -12.66
N GLY A 310 8.14 17.26 -13.04
CA GLY A 310 7.72 16.72 -14.34
C GLY A 310 6.27 16.24 -14.41
N CYS A 311 5.45 16.42 -13.38
CA CYS A 311 4.07 15.93 -13.39
C CYS A 311 3.17 16.76 -14.32
N PRO A 312 2.05 16.18 -14.84
CA PRO A 312 1.13 16.90 -15.71
C PRO A 312 0.58 18.19 -15.11
N ALA A 313 0.31 18.23 -13.79
CA ALA A 313 -0.18 19.41 -13.13
C ALA A 313 0.84 20.57 -13.17
N CYS A 314 2.10 20.29 -12.81
CA CYS A 314 3.15 21.32 -12.78
C CYS A 314 3.57 21.80 -14.14
N LYS A 315 3.50 20.94 -15.18
CA LYS A 315 3.85 21.31 -16.57
C LYS A 315 2.89 22.34 -17.18
N HIS A 316 1.63 22.34 -16.75
CA HIS A 316 0.58 23.06 -17.47
C HIS A 316 -0.21 24.05 -16.66
N TYR A 317 -0.19 23.96 -15.31
CA TYR A 317 -1.10 24.73 -14.47
C TYR A 317 -0.39 25.48 -13.35
N SER A 318 -0.87 26.72 -13.09
CA SER A 318 -0.38 27.54 -11.98
C SER A 318 -1.07 27.16 -10.64
N ARG A 319 -0.43 27.52 -9.54
CA ARG A 319 -1.02 27.42 -8.19
C ARG A 319 -2.31 28.21 -8.10
N ALA A 320 -2.37 29.41 -8.70
CA ALA A 320 -3.56 30.25 -8.73
C ALA A 320 -4.75 29.54 -9.39
N TYR A 321 -4.55 28.94 -10.56
CA TYR A 321 -5.61 28.20 -11.26
C TYR A 321 -6.08 26.97 -10.46
N ILE A 322 -5.15 26.17 -9.94
CA ILE A 322 -5.48 24.99 -9.11
C ILE A 322 -6.26 25.42 -7.86
N ARG A 323 -5.81 26.50 -7.18
CA ARG A 323 -6.55 27.06 -6.04
C ARG A 323 -7.96 27.49 -6.44
N HIS A 324 -8.13 28.19 -7.54
CA HIS A 324 -9.44 28.55 -8.07
C HIS A 324 -10.35 27.33 -8.22
N LEU A 325 -9.87 26.28 -8.86
CA LEU A 325 -10.63 25.04 -9.06
C LEU A 325 -11.04 24.39 -7.73
N LEU A 326 -10.12 24.34 -6.75
CA LEU A 326 -10.40 23.80 -5.42
C LEU A 326 -11.47 24.64 -4.69
N LYS A 327 -11.41 25.97 -4.76
CA LYS A 327 -12.41 26.88 -4.17
C LYS A 327 -13.77 26.75 -4.86
N ALA A 328 -13.76 26.58 -6.17
CA ALA A 328 -14.97 26.33 -6.98
C ALA A 328 -15.52 24.89 -6.83
N LYS A 329 -14.81 24.01 -6.09
CA LYS A 329 -15.13 22.58 -5.92
C LYS A 329 -15.18 21.81 -7.24
N GLU A 330 -14.40 22.24 -8.24
CA GLU A 330 -14.24 21.54 -9.50
C GLU A 330 -13.39 20.27 -9.34
N MET A 331 -13.86 19.16 -9.89
CA MET A 331 -13.15 17.87 -9.80
C MET A 331 -11.75 17.92 -10.42
N LEU A 332 -11.53 18.76 -11.42
CA LEU A 332 -10.22 18.94 -12.05
C LEU A 332 -9.17 19.40 -11.02
N GLY A 333 -9.52 20.30 -10.09
CA GLY A 333 -8.60 20.74 -9.04
C GLY A 333 -8.14 19.58 -8.14
N LEU A 334 -9.08 18.71 -7.75
CA LEU A 334 -8.75 17.51 -6.98
C LEU A 334 -7.85 16.55 -7.77
N ARG A 335 -8.18 16.30 -9.05
CA ARG A 335 -7.40 15.42 -9.93
C ARG A 335 -5.97 15.91 -10.09
N LEU A 336 -5.76 17.19 -10.37
CA LEU A 336 -4.43 17.77 -10.56
C LEU A 336 -3.55 17.62 -9.33
N LEU A 337 -4.10 17.87 -8.13
CA LEU A 337 -3.35 17.68 -6.87
C LEU A 337 -3.07 16.21 -6.56
N VAL A 338 -4.02 15.32 -6.82
CA VAL A 338 -3.79 13.89 -6.62
C VAL A 338 -2.71 13.39 -7.57
N LEU A 339 -2.74 13.77 -8.85
CA LEU A 339 -1.71 13.42 -9.82
C LEU A 339 -0.32 13.92 -9.40
N HIS A 340 -0.23 15.18 -8.96
CA HIS A 340 1.03 15.73 -8.46
C HIS A 340 1.57 14.93 -7.27
N ASN A 341 0.73 14.65 -6.27
CA ASN A 341 1.15 13.93 -5.08
C ASN A 341 1.59 12.49 -5.40
N LEU A 342 0.86 11.77 -6.26
CA LEU A 342 1.25 10.43 -6.67
C LEU A 342 2.55 10.43 -7.48
N TYR A 343 2.71 11.41 -8.37
CA TYR A 343 3.97 11.59 -9.11
C TYR A 343 5.14 11.86 -8.18
N PHE A 344 4.96 12.72 -7.17
CA PHE A 344 5.98 12.99 -6.15
C PHE A 344 6.43 11.71 -5.44
N TYR A 345 5.48 10.87 -4.99
CA TYR A 345 5.82 9.61 -4.33
C TYR A 345 6.52 8.63 -5.28
N ASN A 346 6.03 8.47 -6.51
CA ASN A 346 6.65 7.58 -7.49
C ASN A 346 8.08 8.04 -7.85
N THR A 347 8.31 9.34 -8.03
CA THR A 347 9.63 9.91 -8.30
C THR A 347 10.57 9.76 -7.11
N MET A 348 10.09 10.00 -5.89
CA MET A 348 10.89 9.76 -4.67
C MET A 348 11.36 8.30 -4.60
N MET A 349 10.52 7.33 -4.98
CA MET A 349 10.94 5.93 -5.02
C MET A 349 11.97 5.66 -6.12
N GLU A 350 11.92 6.34 -7.27
CA GLU A 350 12.98 6.29 -8.30
C GLU A 350 14.31 6.81 -7.73
N GLU A 351 14.29 7.98 -7.08
CA GLU A 351 15.47 8.60 -6.45
C GLU A 351 16.07 7.69 -5.35
N ILE A 352 15.22 7.04 -4.54
CA ILE A 352 15.65 6.07 -3.52
C ILE A 352 16.38 4.89 -4.16
N ARG A 353 15.83 4.30 -5.22
CA ARG A 353 16.46 3.18 -5.92
C ARG A 353 17.82 3.57 -6.49
N GLU A 354 17.92 4.73 -7.12
CA GLU A 354 19.16 5.27 -7.66
C GLU A 354 20.19 5.51 -6.55
N ALA A 355 19.78 6.10 -5.42
CA ALA A 355 20.67 6.35 -4.29
C ALA A 355 21.23 5.05 -3.70
N ILE A 356 20.40 3.98 -3.59
CA ILE A 356 20.87 2.66 -3.13
C ILE A 356 21.86 2.05 -4.13
N GLU A 357 21.58 2.11 -5.44
CA GLU A 357 22.48 1.60 -6.48
C GLU A 357 23.85 2.28 -6.45
N GLN A 358 23.87 3.58 -6.13
CA GLN A 358 25.09 4.39 -6.03
C GLN A 358 25.79 4.28 -4.66
N GLY A 359 25.21 3.58 -3.67
CA GLY A 359 25.79 3.46 -2.32
C GLY A 359 25.78 4.76 -1.52
N ARG A 360 24.81 5.65 -1.76
CA ARG A 360 24.67 6.97 -1.12
C ARG A 360 23.28 7.19 -0.50
N PHE A 361 22.59 6.10 -0.14
CA PHE A 361 21.22 6.21 0.36
C PHE A 361 21.13 7.01 1.68
N SER A 362 22.09 6.82 2.59
CA SER A 362 22.13 7.57 3.86
C SER A 362 22.27 9.07 3.64
N GLU A 363 23.11 9.50 2.68
CA GLU A 363 23.26 10.91 2.28
C GLU A 363 21.98 11.46 1.68
N TYR A 364 21.40 10.72 0.72
CA TYR A 364 20.12 11.07 0.08
C TYR A 364 18.99 11.22 1.12
N LYS A 365 18.86 10.25 2.03
CA LYS A 365 17.87 10.27 3.12
C LYS A 365 18.00 11.55 3.95
N LYS A 366 19.22 11.85 4.41
CA LYS A 366 19.48 13.06 5.20
C LYS A 366 19.09 14.33 4.47
N ASP A 367 19.57 14.51 3.22
CA ASP A 367 19.26 15.68 2.41
C ASP A 367 17.75 15.83 2.16
N LYS A 368 17.07 14.71 1.87
CA LYS A 368 15.62 14.71 1.63
C LYS A 368 14.84 15.06 2.89
N LEU A 369 15.21 14.52 4.06
CA LEU A 369 14.56 14.83 5.33
C LEU A 369 14.78 16.28 5.73
N ASP A 370 15.98 16.82 5.58
CA ASP A 370 16.30 18.22 5.85
C ASP A 370 15.44 19.18 4.98
N LYS A 371 15.28 18.86 3.70
CA LYS A 371 14.46 19.63 2.76
C LYS A 371 12.96 19.56 3.09
N ILE A 372 12.44 18.36 3.35
CA ILE A 372 11.00 18.17 3.65
C ILE A 372 10.65 18.70 5.04
N GLY A 373 11.56 18.55 6.02
CA GLY A 373 11.39 18.99 7.40
C GLY A 373 11.74 20.44 7.64
N GLY A 374 12.39 21.12 6.66
CA GLY A 374 12.67 22.55 6.72
C GLY A 374 11.36 23.30 6.96
N LYS A 375 11.36 24.20 7.95
CA LYS A 375 10.20 25.05 8.27
C LYS A 375 9.70 25.66 6.97
N ASN A 376 8.49 25.27 6.53
CA ASN A 376 7.73 26.11 5.64
C ASN A 376 7.72 27.49 6.29
N ASN A 377 8.49 28.42 5.75
CA ASN A 377 8.32 29.83 6.09
C ASN A 377 6.90 30.19 5.63
N ASP A 378 5.96 30.10 6.56
CA ASP A 378 4.59 30.59 6.43
C ASP A 378 4.58 32.10 6.28
#